data_c9d499cc63c2e68c0e8ab48c6380582b
#
_entry.id   c9d499cc63c2e68c0e8ab48c6380582b
#
_cell.length_a   1.000
_cell.length_b   1.000
_cell.length_c   1.000
_cell.angle_alpha   90.00
_cell.angle_beta   90.00
_cell.angle_gamma   90.00
#
_symmetry.space_group_name_H-M   'P 1'
#
loop_
_entity.id
_entity.type
_entity.pdbx_description
1 polymer ?
#
loop_
_entity_poly.entity_id
_entity_poly.type
_entity_poly.pdbx_seq_one_letter_code
_entity_poly.pdbx_strand_id
1 'polypeptide(L)'
;FRDPDAFYSLVDQNTNSTYDAAPATIGGAELDYVRSVEKASQVYSKTVKAAADRVKTNKVTYPQNNGLARSLQIVSRLIAGGLSTKIYLVSISGSSYDTHFNQGGENGVHAQLLSNLSEAVSLFVQDCEQLGTADRVAGLTFSEFGRRVAENGSQGTDHGTAAPLFVFGKNIIGGKIHGHNPDLVNLDSRGDLLMEYDYRQVYAASLLQWFGTNTDVMSQTLFREFSALPLFQETATAVETELNTLTQSM
;
A
#
# COMPACT_ATOMS: atom_id res chain seq x y z
N PHE A 1 -9.27 5.36 -8.27
CA PHE A 1 -10.72 5.32 -8.59
C PHE A 1 -11.46 4.55 -7.50
N ARG A 2 -12.75 4.83 -7.33
CA ARG A 2 -13.57 4.22 -6.26
C ARG A 2 -14.46 3.07 -6.73
N ASP A 3 -14.66 2.96 -8.04
CA ASP A 3 -15.55 1.98 -8.65
C ASP A 3 -15.06 1.67 -10.07
N PRO A 4 -14.80 0.39 -10.44
CA PRO A 4 -14.35 0.00 -11.77
C PRO A 4 -15.33 0.32 -12.89
N ASP A 5 -16.65 0.18 -12.65
CA ASP A 5 -17.67 0.46 -13.64
C ASP A 5 -17.82 1.97 -13.87
N ALA A 6 -17.80 2.77 -12.80
CA ALA A 6 -17.80 4.22 -12.89
C ALA A 6 -16.54 4.75 -13.58
N PHE A 7 -15.37 4.16 -13.29
CA PHE A 7 -14.13 4.52 -13.97
C PHE A 7 -14.18 4.18 -15.47
N TYR A 8 -14.65 2.99 -15.81
CA TYR A 8 -14.82 2.60 -17.21
C TYR A 8 -15.80 3.54 -17.92
N SER A 9 -16.97 3.81 -17.34
CA SER A 9 -17.97 4.68 -17.95
C SER A 9 -17.49 6.11 -18.15
N LEU A 10 -16.67 6.64 -17.23
CA LEU A 10 -16.10 7.98 -17.34
C LEU A 10 -15.11 8.08 -18.51
N VAL A 11 -14.31 7.05 -18.71
CA VAL A 11 -13.21 7.05 -19.71
C VAL A 11 -13.70 6.58 -21.09
N ASP A 12 -14.67 5.66 -21.14
CA ASP A 12 -15.15 5.06 -22.41
C ASP A 12 -16.06 5.99 -23.23
N GLN A 13 -16.59 7.06 -22.62
CA GLN A 13 -17.45 8.04 -23.33
C GLN A 13 -16.79 8.71 -24.55
N ASN A 14 -15.45 8.62 -24.69
CA ASN A 14 -14.66 9.25 -25.74
C ASN A 14 -13.93 8.27 -26.67
N THR A 15 -14.39 7.03 -26.83
CA THR A 15 -13.66 5.96 -27.52
C THR A 15 -13.43 6.15 -29.03
N ASN A 16 -14.04 7.16 -29.65
CA ASN A 16 -13.96 7.41 -31.07
C ASN A 16 -13.31 8.75 -31.47
N SER A 17 -12.55 9.37 -30.56
CA SER A 17 -11.84 10.61 -30.88
C SER A 17 -10.72 10.34 -31.88
N THR A 18 -10.97 10.64 -33.15
CA THR A 18 -9.89 10.78 -34.15
C THR A 18 -9.32 12.19 -34.02
N TYR A 19 -8.08 12.28 -33.63
CA TYR A 19 -7.38 13.55 -33.52
C TYR A 19 -6.58 13.83 -34.83
N ASP A 20 -6.61 15.06 -35.30
CA ASP A 20 -5.67 15.53 -36.30
C ASP A 20 -4.24 15.47 -35.77
N ALA A 21 -3.25 15.40 -36.66
CA ALA A 21 -1.84 15.43 -36.26
C ALA A 21 -1.54 16.70 -35.42
N ALA A 22 -0.85 16.54 -34.31
CA ALA A 22 -0.46 17.70 -33.51
C ALA A 22 0.59 18.53 -34.26
N PRO A 23 0.59 19.87 -34.10
CA PRO A 23 1.60 20.71 -34.70
C PRO A 23 3.01 20.33 -34.26
N ALA A 24 4.00 20.46 -35.16
CA ALA A 24 5.42 20.21 -34.85
C ALA A 24 6.02 21.36 -34.02
N THR A 25 5.49 21.56 -32.81
CA THR A 25 5.88 22.58 -31.82
C THR A 25 5.95 21.96 -30.43
N ILE A 26 6.53 22.67 -29.46
CA ILE A 26 6.55 22.24 -28.05
C ILE A 26 5.12 21.98 -27.56
N GLY A 27 4.17 22.88 -27.81
CA GLY A 27 2.77 22.69 -27.44
C GLY A 27 2.12 21.52 -28.16
N GLY A 28 2.53 21.22 -29.39
CA GLY A 28 2.09 20.02 -30.12
C GLY A 28 2.60 18.73 -29.48
N ALA A 29 3.83 18.70 -29.02
CA ALA A 29 4.39 17.55 -28.28
C ALA A 29 3.66 17.30 -26.94
N GLU A 30 3.31 18.36 -26.21
CA GLU A 30 2.51 18.24 -25.00
C GLU A 30 1.09 17.75 -25.29
N LEU A 31 0.47 18.22 -26.39
CA LEU A 31 -0.83 17.75 -26.82
C LEU A 31 -0.80 16.25 -27.17
N ASP A 32 0.22 15.78 -27.88
CA ASP A 32 0.40 14.35 -28.18
C ASP A 32 0.61 13.53 -26.92
N TYR A 33 1.33 14.06 -25.94
CA TYR A 33 1.47 13.40 -24.63
C TYR A 33 0.12 13.25 -23.93
N VAL A 34 -0.69 14.30 -23.85
CA VAL A 34 -2.04 14.26 -23.23
C VAL A 34 -2.92 13.23 -23.95
N ARG A 35 -2.92 13.22 -25.27
CA ARG A 35 -3.67 12.24 -26.08
C ARG A 35 -3.19 10.81 -25.86
N SER A 36 -1.89 10.60 -25.71
CA SER A 36 -1.32 9.28 -25.40
C SER A 36 -1.76 8.78 -24.02
N VAL A 37 -1.80 9.66 -23.02
CA VAL A 37 -2.30 9.35 -21.66
C VAL A 37 -3.80 9.03 -21.71
N GLU A 38 -4.60 9.78 -22.44
CA GLU A 38 -6.03 9.48 -22.65
C GLU A 38 -6.22 8.08 -23.24
N LYS A 39 -5.54 7.78 -24.34
CA LYS A 39 -5.60 6.47 -25.00
C LYS A 39 -5.14 5.33 -24.07
N ALA A 40 -4.07 5.53 -23.34
CA ALA A 40 -3.60 4.56 -22.36
C ALA A 40 -4.63 4.35 -21.23
N SER A 41 -5.28 5.41 -20.77
CA SER A 41 -6.34 5.35 -19.75
C SER A 41 -7.56 4.57 -20.24
N GLN A 42 -7.95 4.73 -21.53
CA GLN A 42 -9.04 3.97 -22.14
C GLN A 42 -8.71 2.46 -22.20
N VAL A 43 -7.50 2.09 -22.61
CA VAL A 43 -7.06 0.69 -22.64
C VAL A 43 -7.04 0.12 -21.22
N TYR A 44 -6.51 0.88 -20.26
CA TYR A 44 -6.40 0.45 -18.88
C TYR A 44 -7.77 0.30 -18.21
N SER A 45 -8.72 1.20 -18.47
CA SER A 45 -10.08 1.11 -17.92
C SER A 45 -10.80 -0.18 -18.37
N LYS A 46 -10.63 -0.58 -19.64
CA LYS A 46 -11.15 -1.86 -20.15
C LYS A 46 -10.53 -3.06 -19.44
N THR A 47 -9.23 -3.01 -19.19
CA THR A 47 -8.50 -4.08 -18.48
C THR A 47 -8.96 -4.19 -17.02
N VAL A 48 -9.14 -3.06 -16.33
CA VAL A 48 -9.66 -3.00 -14.97
C VAL A 48 -11.09 -3.55 -14.91
N LYS A 49 -11.97 -3.09 -15.83
CA LYS A 49 -13.34 -3.59 -15.90
C LYS A 49 -13.38 -5.09 -16.16
N ALA A 50 -12.61 -5.59 -17.10
CA ALA A 50 -12.56 -7.02 -17.39
C ALA A 50 -12.10 -7.85 -16.18
N ALA A 51 -11.15 -7.36 -15.39
CA ALA A 51 -10.75 -8.02 -14.14
C ALA A 51 -11.88 -7.99 -13.10
N ALA A 52 -12.56 -6.84 -12.92
CA ALA A 52 -13.68 -6.71 -12.00
C ALA A 52 -14.86 -7.62 -12.38
N ASP A 53 -15.12 -7.80 -13.67
CA ASP A 53 -16.22 -8.64 -14.18
C ASP A 53 -15.97 -10.16 -13.98
N ARG A 54 -14.71 -10.60 -13.89
CA ARG A 54 -14.37 -12.00 -13.62
C ARG A 54 -14.72 -12.41 -12.18
N VAL A 55 -14.63 -11.48 -11.23
CA VAL A 55 -14.96 -11.71 -9.81
C VAL A 55 -15.97 -10.66 -9.36
N LYS A 56 -17.25 -10.97 -9.51
CA LYS A 56 -18.34 -10.02 -9.22
C LYS A 56 -18.61 -9.84 -7.74
N THR A 57 -18.28 -10.82 -6.92
CA THR A 57 -18.59 -10.83 -5.48
C THR A 57 -17.38 -11.21 -4.64
N ASN A 58 -17.21 -10.50 -3.55
CA ASN A 58 -16.26 -10.84 -2.50
C ASN A 58 -16.76 -12.06 -1.72
N LYS A 59 -15.89 -12.72 -1.00
CA LYS A 59 -16.21 -13.88 -0.15
C LYS A 59 -16.57 -13.47 1.27
N VAL A 60 -16.23 -12.24 1.66
CA VAL A 60 -16.60 -11.65 2.95
C VAL A 60 -17.45 -10.39 2.73
N THR A 61 -18.20 -10.00 3.77
CA THR A 61 -19.01 -8.78 3.75
C THR A 61 -18.20 -7.61 4.29
N TYR A 62 -18.05 -6.57 3.49
CA TYR A 62 -17.37 -5.34 3.88
C TYR A 62 -18.36 -4.28 4.38
N PRO A 63 -18.06 -3.59 5.51
CA PRO A 63 -18.91 -2.55 6.04
C PRO A 63 -18.94 -1.33 5.10
N GLN A 64 -20.14 -0.79 4.86
CA GLN A 64 -20.31 0.33 3.93
C GLN A 64 -19.92 1.69 4.54
N ASN A 65 -19.89 1.79 5.86
CA ASN A 65 -19.47 2.99 6.60
C ASN A 65 -17.94 3.10 6.77
N ASN A 66 -17.16 2.08 6.38
CA ASN A 66 -15.70 2.09 6.42
C ASN A 66 -15.13 2.30 5.01
N GLY A 67 -14.64 3.50 4.73
CA GLY A 67 -14.12 3.86 3.39
C GLY A 67 -12.90 3.05 2.96
N LEU A 68 -12.01 2.70 3.91
CA LEU A 68 -10.86 1.83 3.66
C LEU A 68 -11.32 0.42 3.28
N ALA A 69 -12.25 -0.14 4.03
CA ALA A 69 -12.80 -1.46 3.77
C ALA A 69 -13.41 -1.55 2.36
N ARG A 70 -14.18 -0.54 1.94
CA ARG A 70 -14.72 -0.47 0.58
C ARG A 70 -13.64 -0.41 -0.51
N SER A 71 -12.55 0.32 -0.27
CA SER A 71 -11.44 0.40 -1.21
C SER A 71 -10.71 -0.94 -1.32
N LEU A 72 -10.45 -1.60 -0.19
CA LEU A 72 -9.82 -2.92 -0.14
C LEU A 72 -10.72 -4.02 -0.73
N GLN A 73 -12.04 -3.89 -0.60
CA GLN A 73 -13.03 -4.73 -1.26
C GLN A 73 -12.86 -4.76 -2.79
N ILE A 74 -12.59 -3.61 -3.39
CA ILE A 74 -12.34 -3.51 -4.84
C ILE A 74 -10.97 -4.12 -5.18
N VAL A 75 -9.94 -3.83 -4.39
CA VAL A 75 -8.58 -4.35 -4.61
C VAL A 75 -8.56 -5.87 -4.60
N SER A 76 -9.20 -6.52 -3.62
CA SER A 76 -9.25 -8.00 -3.55
C SER A 76 -9.90 -8.61 -4.79
N ARG A 77 -10.99 -8.02 -5.30
CA ARG A 77 -11.65 -8.45 -6.54
C ARG A 77 -10.76 -8.30 -7.78
N LEU A 78 -10.07 -7.16 -7.91
CA LEU A 78 -9.18 -6.90 -9.03
C LEU A 78 -7.99 -7.88 -9.05
N ILE A 79 -7.41 -8.16 -7.90
CA ILE A 79 -6.35 -9.16 -7.75
C ILE A 79 -6.88 -10.55 -8.13
N ALA A 80 -8.01 -10.96 -7.59
CA ALA A 80 -8.61 -12.26 -7.89
C ALA A 80 -9.07 -12.37 -9.35
N GLY A 81 -9.50 -11.28 -9.95
CA GLY A 81 -9.82 -11.17 -11.37
C GLY A 81 -8.62 -11.19 -12.30
N GLY A 82 -7.41 -11.30 -11.77
CA GLY A 82 -6.18 -11.43 -12.56
C GLY A 82 -5.68 -10.13 -13.16
N LEU A 83 -5.97 -8.97 -12.54
CA LEU A 83 -5.33 -7.72 -12.93
C LEU A 83 -3.82 -7.82 -12.67
N SER A 84 -3.00 -7.48 -13.67
CA SER A 84 -1.54 -7.61 -13.61
C SER A 84 -0.84 -6.50 -12.82
N THR A 85 -1.59 -5.56 -12.25
CA THR A 85 -1.07 -4.49 -11.39
C THR A 85 -0.36 -5.10 -10.18
N LYS A 86 0.89 -4.69 -9.97
CA LYS A 86 1.73 -5.22 -8.88
C LYS A 86 1.63 -4.41 -7.60
N ILE A 87 1.31 -3.12 -7.69
CA ILE A 87 1.26 -2.20 -6.54
C ILE A 87 -0.10 -1.50 -6.55
N TYR A 88 -0.83 -1.64 -5.46
CA TYR A 88 -2.08 -0.95 -5.19
C TYR A 88 -1.86 0.06 -4.06
N LEU A 89 -2.04 1.32 -4.36
CA LEU A 89 -2.03 2.38 -3.36
C LEU A 89 -3.45 2.69 -2.93
N VAL A 90 -3.74 2.49 -1.65
CA VAL A 90 -5.04 2.81 -1.06
C VAL A 90 -4.86 3.94 -0.06
N SER A 91 -5.39 5.10 -0.40
CA SER A 91 -5.33 6.28 0.45
C SER A 91 -6.64 6.46 1.22
N ILE A 92 -6.52 6.75 2.51
CA ILE A 92 -7.62 7.19 3.33
C ILE A 92 -7.69 8.71 3.17
N SER A 93 -8.72 9.19 2.45
CA SER A 93 -8.88 10.61 2.17
C SER A 93 -9.32 11.38 3.41
N GLY A 94 -8.82 12.60 3.55
CA GLY A 94 -9.07 13.50 4.66
C GLY A 94 -8.01 13.38 5.76
N SER A 95 -8.11 14.22 6.76
CA SER A 95 -7.19 14.28 7.91
C SER A 95 -7.51 13.22 8.98
N SER A 96 -7.90 12.00 8.56
CA SER A 96 -8.48 10.99 9.45
C SER A 96 -7.59 10.66 10.64
N TYR A 97 -6.29 10.43 10.42
CA TYR A 97 -5.33 10.13 11.50
C TYR A 97 -4.61 11.37 12.04
N ASP A 98 -4.88 12.53 11.47
CA ASP A 98 -4.30 13.80 11.91
C ASP A 98 -5.12 14.43 13.04
N THR A 99 -5.14 13.76 14.17
CA THR A 99 -5.98 14.05 15.33
C THR A 99 -5.35 15.11 16.26
N HIS A 100 -5.20 16.34 15.77
CA HIS A 100 -4.74 17.48 16.58
C HIS A 100 -5.73 17.95 17.64
N PHE A 101 -6.99 17.52 17.52
CA PHE A 101 -8.08 18.00 18.34
C PHE A 101 -8.99 16.83 18.76
N ASN A 102 -9.39 16.80 20.05
CA ASN A 102 -10.28 15.79 20.61
C ASN A 102 -9.91 14.34 20.23
N GLN A 103 -8.63 14.00 20.27
CA GLN A 103 -8.14 12.67 19.90
C GLN A 103 -8.79 11.57 20.75
N GLY A 104 -9.03 11.87 22.02
CA GLY A 104 -9.65 10.97 22.98
C GLY A 104 -8.75 9.83 23.42
N GLY A 105 -9.21 9.09 24.44
CA GLY A 105 -8.55 7.89 24.96
C GLY A 105 -8.98 6.63 24.22
N GLU A 106 -9.05 5.51 24.96
CA GLU A 106 -9.35 4.17 24.41
C GLU A 106 -10.68 4.03 23.66
N ASN A 107 -11.64 4.92 23.90
CA ASN A 107 -12.92 4.99 23.21
C ASN A 107 -13.06 6.28 22.37
N GLY A 108 -11.95 6.98 22.12
CA GLY A 108 -11.91 8.23 21.39
C GLY A 108 -11.87 8.06 19.88
N VAL A 109 -11.76 9.19 19.19
CA VAL A 109 -11.73 9.26 17.71
C VAL A 109 -10.55 8.44 17.16
N HIS A 110 -9.37 8.56 17.76
CA HIS A 110 -8.20 7.83 17.27
C HIS A 110 -8.35 6.31 17.43
N ALA A 111 -8.90 5.86 18.54
CA ALA A 111 -9.18 4.42 18.75
C ALA A 111 -10.17 3.90 17.71
N GLN A 112 -11.21 4.67 17.37
CA GLN A 112 -12.16 4.31 16.32
C GLN A 112 -11.50 4.23 14.94
N LEU A 113 -10.58 5.13 14.62
CA LEU A 113 -9.81 5.09 13.36
C LEU A 113 -8.94 3.84 13.27
N LEU A 114 -8.26 3.46 14.36
CA LEU A 114 -7.48 2.22 14.44
C LEU A 114 -8.36 0.97 14.34
N SER A 115 -9.54 0.99 14.96
CA SER A 115 -10.53 -0.08 14.83
C SER A 115 -10.98 -0.27 13.38
N ASN A 116 -11.28 0.82 12.69
CA ASN A 116 -11.66 0.80 11.27
C ASN A 116 -10.52 0.27 10.37
N LEU A 117 -9.27 0.62 10.68
CA LEU A 117 -8.08 0.09 9.98
C LEU A 117 -7.99 -1.43 10.19
N SER A 118 -8.05 -1.87 11.45
CA SER A 118 -7.94 -3.28 11.83
C SER A 118 -9.04 -4.13 11.17
N GLU A 119 -10.30 -3.66 11.22
CA GLU A 119 -11.43 -4.32 10.56
C GLU A 119 -11.21 -4.44 9.05
N ALA A 120 -10.85 -3.35 8.39
CA ALA A 120 -10.66 -3.32 6.94
C ALA A 120 -9.54 -4.27 6.48
N VAL A 121 -8.39 -4.26 7.18
CA VAL A 121 -7.26 -5.14 6.88
C VAL A 121 -7.62 -6.61 7.15
N SER A 122 -8.28 -6.90 8.27
CA SER A 122 -8.71 -8.26 8.61
C SER A 122 -9.63 -8.85 7.54
N LEU A 123 -10.65 -8.09 7.13
CA LEU A 123 -11.57 -8.51 6.08
C LEU A 123 -10.85 -8.71 4.72
N PHE A 124 -9.92 -7.82 4.39
CA PHE A 124 -9.14 -7.94 3.16
C PHE A 124 -8.29 -9.22 3.13
N VAL A 125 -7.60 -9.53 4.23
CA VAL A 125 -6.79 -10.75 4.34
C VAL A 125 -7.68 -11.99 4.21
N GLN A 126 -8.80 -12.04 4.93
CA GLN A 126 -9.76 -13.14 4.86
C GLN A 126 -10.34 -13.32 3.44
N ASP A 127 -10.67 -12.22 2.77
CA ASP A 127 -11.19 -12.25 1.40
C ASP A 127 -10.14 -12.79 0.42
N CYS A 128 -8.90 -12.34 0.53
CA CYS A 128 -7.78 -12.85 -0.27
C CYS A 128 -7.56 -14.37 -0.05
N GLU A 129 -7.69 -14.85 1.18
CA GLU A 129 -7.61 -16.27 1.50
C GLU A 129 -8.72 -17.05 0.81
N GLN A 130 -9.96 -16.61 0.97
CA GLN A 130 -11.14 -17.28 0.39
C GLN A 130 -11.22 -17.17 -1.14
N LEU A 131 -10.62 -16.13 -1.72
CA LEU A 131 -10.46 -15.97 -3.17
C LEU A 131 -9.23 -16.72 -3.74
N GLY A 132 -8.42 -17.35 -2.89
CA GLY A 132 -7.24 -18.11 -3.31
C GLY A 132 -6.08 -17.22 -3.80
N THR A 133 -5.97 -16.00 -3.31
CA THR A 133 -4.94 -15.04 -3.74
C THR A 133 -3.94 -14.67 -2.64
N ALA A 134 -4.11 -15.18 -1.43
CA ALA A 134 -3.32 -14.80 -0.26
C ALA A 134 -1.80 -14.99 -0.43
N ASP A 135 -1.37 -16.01 -1.17
CA ASP A 135 0.06 -16.29 -1.39
C ASP A 135 0.79 -15.23 -2.22
N ARG A 136 0.06 -14.39 -2.95
CA ARG A 136 0.61 -13.34 -3.81
C ARG A 136 0.23 -11.92 -3.38
N VAL A 137 -0.20 -11.78 -2.14
CA VAL A 137 -0.61 -10.50 -1.56
C VAL A 137 0.14 -10.22 -0.27
N ALA A 138 0.81 -9.09 -0.23
CA ALA A 138 1.36 -8.51 0.97
C ALA A 138 0.97 -7.04 1.05
N GLY A 139 0.68 -6.55 2.23
CA GLY A 139 0.32 -5.16 2.46
C GLY A 139 1.17 -4.53 3.55
N LEU A 140 1.33 -3.23 3.44
CA LEU A 140 1.96 -2.43 4.48
C LEU A 140 1.22 -1.09 4.63
N THR A 141 1.22 -0.56 5.84
CA THR A 141 0.78 0.81 6.10
C THR A 141 1.96 1.76 6.03
N PHE A 142 1.71 3.01 5.69
CA PHE A 142 2.69 4.08 5.81
C PHE A 142 1.99 5.40 6.13
N SER A 143 2.72 6.31 6.75
CA SER A 143 2.26 7.65 7.08
C SER A 143 3.39 8.65 6.88
N GLU A 144 3.06 9.90 6.60
CA GLU A 144 4.02 10.98 6.42
C GLU A 144 4.60 11.50 7.74
N PHE A 145 3.94 11.25 8.88
CA PHE A 145 4.39 11.67 10.21
C PHE A 145 3.94 10.69 11.30
N GLY A 146 4.61 10.73 12.43
CA GLY A 146 4.18 10.13 13.69
C GLY A 146 3.48 11.14 14.60
N ARG A 147 3.28 10.78 15.86
CA ARG A 147 2.67 11.65 16.87
C ARG A 147 3.63 11.87 18.04
N ARG A 148 3.60 13.07 18.61
CA ARG A 148 4.30 13.37 19.87
C ARG A 148 3.69 12.59 21.03
N VAL A 149 4.51 12.35 22.06
CA VAL A 149 4.06 11.73 23.31
C VAL A 149 3.16 12.66 24.10
N ALA A 150 3.48 13.95 24.10
CA ALA A 150 2.74 14.96 24.86
C ALA A 150 1.40 15.32 24.18
N GLU A 151 0.36 15.42 25.00
CA GLU A 151 -0.90 16.01 24.60
C GLU A 151 -0.71 17.50 24.32
N ASN A 152 -1.35 18.02 23.27
CA ASN A 152 -1.37 19.44 22.94
C ASN A 152 -2.53 20.19 23.64
N GLY A 153 -2.58 21.52 23.50
CA GLY A 153 -3.63 22.35 24.13
C GLY A 153 -5.05 22.13 23.61
N SER A 154 -5.25 21.28 22.60
CA SER A 154 -6.54 20.97 21.97
C SER A 154 -7.01 19.53 22.25
N GLN A 155 -6.43 18.87 23.24
CA GLN A 155 -6.76 17.48 23.61
C GLN A 155 -6.47 16.47 22.48
N GLY A 156 -5.42 16.74 21.73
CA GLY A 156 -4.88 15.88 20.68
C GLY A 156 -3.37 15.78 20.79
N THR A 157 -2.68 15.42 19.72
CA THR A 157 -1.23 15.39 19.67
C THR A 157 -0.72 16.09 18.41
N ASP A 158 0.45 16.70 18.50
CA ASP A 158 1.12 17.28 17.34
C ASP A 158 1.92 16.22 16.58
N HIS A 159 2.37 16.57 15.36
CA HIS A 159 3.21 15.69 14.56
C HIS A 159 4.52 15.37 15.27
N GLY A 160 4.94 14.12 15.16
CA GLY A 160 6.20 13.59 15.65
C GLY A 160 6.97 12.85 14.56
N THR A 161 8.15 12.37 14.90
CA THR A 161 9.13 11.82 13.96
C THR A 161 9.03 10.32 13.75
N ALA A 162 8.39 9.58 14.63
CA ALA A 162 8.31 8.12 14.59
C ALA A 162 6.86 7.63 14.73
N ALA A 163 6.55 6.56 14.03
CA ALA A 163 5.24 5.91 14.03
C ALA A 163 5.36 4.40 13.88
N PRO A 164 4.38 3.61 14.36
CA PRO A 164 4.30 2.20 14.02
C PRO A 164 3.96 2.04 12.53
N LEU A 165 4.53 0.98 11.91
CA LEU A 165 4.22 0.54 10.57
C LEU A 165 3.74 -0.91 10.66
N PHE A 166 2.60 -1.22 10.08
CA PHE A 166 2.04 -2.56 10.04
C PHE A 166 2.35 -3.22 8.70
N VAL A 167 2.80 -4.48 8.76
CA VAL A 167 2.97 -5.33 7.58
C VAL A 167 2.08 -6.55 7.76
N PHE A 168 1.33 -6.92 6.72
CA PHE A 168 0.35 -8.00 6.79
C PHE A 168 0.30 -8.81 5.49
N GLY A 169 -0.14 -10.05 5.61
CA GLY A 169 -0.25 -11.00 4.50
C GLY A 169 0.21 -12.40 4.91
N LYS A 170 -0.15 -13.40 4.12
CA LYS A 170 0.12 -14.81 4.44
C LYS A 170 1.63 -15.11 4.56
N ASN A 171 2.44 -14.51 3.71
CA ASN A 171 3.89 -14.74 3.65
C ASN A 171 4.70 -13.78 4.53
N ILE A 172 4.06 -13.08 5.44
CA ILE A 172 4.73 -12.22 6.42
C ILE A 172 5.13 -13.07 7.63
N ILE A 173 6.33 -12.81 8.18
CA ILE A 173 6.77 -13.35 9.47
C ILE A 173 6.06 -12.53 10.57
N GLY A 174 4.76 -12.82 10.73
CA GLY A 174 3.85 -12.06 11.58
C GLY A 174 3.80 -12.56 13.03
N GLY A 175 2.85 -12.01 13.79
CA GLY A 175 2.62 -12.34 15.19
C GLY A 175 3.67 -11.79 16.15
N LYS A 176 4.52 -10.87 15.72
CA LYS A 176 5.58 -10.26 16.52
C LYS A 176 5.78 -8.79 16.18
N ILE A 177 6.41 -8.08 17.08
CA ILE A 177 6.95 -6.74 16.87
C ILE A 177 8.40 -6.89 16.39
N HIS A 178 8.73 -6.24 15.30
CA HIS A 178 10.11 -6.02 14.88
C HIS A 178 10.57 -4.72 15.52
N GLY A 179 11.59 -4.80 16.40
CA GLY A 179 12.03 -3.70 17.24
C GLY A 179 11.46 -3.77 18.65
N HIS A 180 11.46 -2.64 19.32
CA HIS A 180 11.04 -2.49 20.71
C HIS A 180 9.83 -1.57 20.83
N ASN A 181 9.10 -1.68 21.93
CA ASN A 181 8.12 -0.66 22.26
C ASN A 181 8.82 0.70 22.38
N PRO A 182 8.20 1.79 21.85
CA PRO A 182 8.81 3.10 21.93
C PRO A 182 9.06 3.53 23.38
N ASP A 183 10.23 4.11 23.62
CA ASP A 183 10.55 4.73 24.92
C ASP A 183 9.83 6.07 24.99
N LEU A 184 8.87 6.18 25.91
CA LEU A 184 8.07 7.39 26.09
C LEU A 184 8.74 8.42 27.02
N VAL A 185 9.93 8.09 27.55
CA VAL A 185 10.68 8.94 28.50
C VAL A 185 11.91 9.54 27.83
N ASN A 186 12.70 8.72 27.14
CA ASN A 186 13.90 9.17 26.44
C ASN A 186 13.53 9.66 25.04
N LEU A 187 13.20 10.93 24.94
CA LEU A 187 12.79 11.60 23.71
C LEU A 187 13.95 12.42 23.13
N ASP A 188 13.81 12.85 21.89
CA ASP A 188 14.76 13.79 21.27
C ASP A 188 14.65 15.19 21.89
N SER A 189 15.53 16.10 21.45
CA SER A 189 15.57 17.49 21.97
C SER A 189 14.30 18.31 21.71
N ARG A 190 13.38 17.82 20.87
CA ARG A 190 12.10 18.44 20.56
C ARG A 190 10.91 17.75 21.27
N GLY A 191 11.17 16.67 22.01
CA GLY A 191 10.15 15.87 22.66
C GLY A 191 9.49 14.84 21.72
N ASP A 192 10.16 14.47 20.65
CA ASP A 192 9.70 13.45 19.71
C ASP A 192 10.27 12.07 20.06
N LEU A 193 9.55 11.01 19.68
CA LEU A 193 10.04 9.63 19.81
C LEU A 193 11.30 9.42 18.98
N LEU A 194 12.26 8.70 19.54
CA LEU A 194 13.43 8.23 18.80
C LEU A 194 13.03 7.12 17.83
N MET A 195 13.38 7.28 16.57
CA MET A 195 13.16 6.28 15.53
C MET A 195 14.15 5.13 15.70
N GLU A 196 13.67 3.89 15.79
CA GLU A 196 14.51 2.70 15.84
C GLU A 196 14.92 2.23 14.44
N TYR A 197 13.97 2.16 13.53
CA TYR A 197 14.17 1.73 12.14
C TYR A 197 13.82 2.85 11.16
N ASP A 198 14.61 2.96 10.10
CA ASP A 198 14.25 3.76 8.94
C ASP A 198 13.16 3.02 8.13
N TYR A 199 12.05 3.66 7.79
CA TYR A 199 10.97 3.06 7.01
C TYR A 199 11.45 2.47 5.68
N ARG A 200 12.57 2.98 5.14
CA ARG A 200 13.19 2.45 3.93
C ARG A 200 13.79 1.06 4.12
N GLN A 201 14.06 0.62 5.35
CA GLN A 201 14.45 -0.78 5.62
C GLN A 201 13.26 -1.74 5.39
N VAL A 202 12.03 -1.29 5.62
CA VAL A 202 10.81 -2.03 5.26
C VAL A 202 10.63 -2.09 3.75
N TYR A 203 10.90 -0.98 3.05
CA TYR A 203 10.88 -0.94 1.58
C TYR A 203 11.98 -1.80 0.97
N ALA A 204 13.19 -1.80 1.55
CA ALA A 204 14.26 -2.69 1.14
C ALA A 204 13.85 -4.17 1.28
N ALA A 205 13.21 -4.55 2.39
CA ALA A 205 12.66 -5.89 2.57
C ALA A 205 11.62 -6.22 1.49
N SER A 206 10.72 -5.30 1.19
CA SER A 206 9.72 -5.50 0.13
C SER A 206 10.35 -5.67 -1.25
N LEU A 207 11.35 -4.86 -1.59
CA LEU A 207 12.06 -4.96 -2.87
C LEU A 207 12.84 -6.27 -2.99
N LEU A 208 13.64 -6.60 -1.98
CA LEU A 208 14.53 -7.76 -2.04
C LEU A 208 13.80 -9.08 -1.81
N GLN A 209 12.97 -9.17 -0.75
CA GLN A 209 12.39 -10.43 -0.29
C GLN A 209 11.05 -10.73 -0.96
N TRP A 210 10.23 -9.70 -1.30
CA TRP A 210 8.94 -9.89 -1.93
C TRP A 210 8.99 -9.79 -3.46
N PHE A 211 9.61 -8.75 -3.99
CA PHE A 211 9.73 -8.56 -5.45
C PHE A 211 10.93 -9.27 -6.06
N GLY A 212 11.86 -9.80 -5.26
CA GLY A 212 13.03 -10.53 -5.73
C GLY A 212 14.02 -9.65 -6.53
N THR A 213 14.07 -8.34 -6.23
CA THR A 213 15.05 -7.46 -6.86
C THR A 213 16.46 -7.70 -6.28
N ASN A 214 17.49 -7.22 -6.96
CA ASN A 214 18.84 -7.20 -6.40
C ASN A 214 19.13 -5.90 -5.62
N THR A 215 20.28 -5.88 -4.94
CA THR A 215 20.74 -4.73 -4.14
C THR A 215 20.97 -3.48 -4.98
N ASP A 216 21.37 -3.60 -6.24
CA ASP A 216 21.60 -2.45 -7.11
C ASP A 216 20.29 -1.75 -7.43
N VAL A 217 19.24 -2.51 -7.79
CA VAL A 217 17.90 -1.96 -8.03
C VAL A 217 17.33 -1.33 -6.75
N MET A 218 17.51 -2.00 -5.61
CA MET A 218 17.07 -1.46 -4.32
C MET A 218 17.78 -0.14 -4.00
N SER A 219 19.10 -0.09 -4.15
CA SER A 219 19.90 1.12 -3.87
C SER A 219 19.56 2.29 -4.81
N GLN A 220 19.31 2.01 -6.09
CA GLN A 220 18.84 3.02 -7.06
C GLN A 220 17.45 3.54 -6.70
N THR A 221 16.54 2.65 -6.28
CA THR A 221 15.16 3.00 -5.92
C THR A 221 15.09 3.82 -4.64
N LEU A 222 15.90 3.47 -3.64
CA LEU A 222 15.90 4.12 -2.32
C LEU A 222 16.98 5.20 -2.17
N PHE A 223 17.71 5.50 -3.25
CA PHE A 223 18.81 6.48 -3.33
C PHE A 223 20.04 6.15 -2.48
N ARG A 224 20.08 4.99 -1.84
CA ARG A 224 21.21 4.38 -1.15
C ARG A 224 20.88 2.95 -0.71
N GLU A 225 21.87 2.23 -0.21
CA GLU A 225 21.71 0.91 0.37
C GLU A 225 21.04 0.98 1.77
N PHE A 226 20.12 0.04 2.02
CA PHE A 226 19.48 -0.17 3.31
C PHE A 226 19.48 -1.65 3.66
N SER A 227 19.79 -1.98 4.92
CA SER A 227 19.62 -3.33 5.44
C SER A 227 18.14 -3.68 5.50
N ALA A 228 17.73 -4.73 4.80
CA ALA A 228 16.36 -5.21 4.82
C ALA A 228 16.02 -5.84 6.17
N LEU A 229 14.82 -5.54 6.71
CA LEU A 229 14.30 -6.23 7.86
C LEU A 229 13.81 -7.63 7.47
N PRO A 230 13.88 -8.65 8.35
CA PRO A 230 13.42 -10.00 8.05
C PRO A 230 11.89 -10.08 8.19
N LEU A 231 11.17 -9.57 7.19
CA LEU A 231 9.71 -9.43 7.23
C LEU A 231 8.98 -10.56 6.50
N PHE A 232 9.58 -11.14 5.47
CA PHE A 232 8.93 -12.13 4.61
C PHE A 232 9.51 -13.53 4.88
N GLN A 233 8.65 -14.54 4.76
CA GLN A 233 9.07 -15.92 4.75
C GLN A 233 9.88 -16.19 3.48
N GLU A 234 10.91 -17.04 3.59
CA GLU A 234 11.64 -17.49 2.42
C GLU A 234 10.69 -18.25 1.48
N THR A 235 10.65 -17.84 0.23
CA THR A 235 9.86 -18.56 -0.77
C THR A 235 10.60 -19.84 -1.15
N ALA A 236 9.86 -20.92 -1.40
CA ALA A 236 10.44 -22.22 -1.81
C ALA A 236 11.43 -22.08 -3.00
N THR A 237 11.20 -21.10 -3.88
CA THR A 237 12.05 -20.78 -5.03
C THR A 237 13.42 -20.21 -4.59
N ALA A 238 13.49 -19.45 -3.50
CA ALA A 238 14.76 -18.93 -2.97
C ALA A 238 15.58 -20.06 -2.35
N VAL A 239 14.92 -20.97 -1.61
CA VAL A 239 15.57 -22.16 -1.02
C VAL A 239 16.12 -23.11 -2.09
N GLU A 240 15.38 -23.36 -3.19
CA GLU A 240 15.87 -24.16 -4.30
C GLU A 240 17.07 -23.50 -5.02
N THR A 241 17.08 -22.19 -5.15
CA THR A 241 18.21 -21.46 -5.76
C THR A 241 19.45 -21.52 -4.88
N GLU A 242 19.33 -21.37 -3.57
CA GLU A 242 20.47 -21.54 -2.64
C GLU A 242 20.98 -22.99 -2.59
N LEU A 243 20.09 -23.98 -2.54
CA LEU A 243 20.50 -25.39 -2.60
C LEU A 243 21.24 -25.71 -3.90
N ASN A 244 20.75 -25.24 -5.04
CA ASN A 244 21.40 -25.45 -6.34
C ASN A 244 22.76 -24.73 -6.43
N THR A 245 22.91 -23.56 -5.80
CA THR A 245 24.19 -22.84 -5.75
C THR A 245 25.19 -23.56 -4.86
N LEU A 246 24.75 -24.10 -3.72
CA LEU A 246 25.61 -24.88 -2.81
C LEU A 246 26.05 -26.23 -3.43
N THR A 247 25.14 -26.90 -4.17
CA THR A 247 25.46 -28.16 -4.86
C THR A 247 26.37 -27.98 -6.08
N GLN A 248 26.43 -26.80 -6.68
CA GLN A 248 27.37 -26.49 -7.76
C GLN A 248 28.77 -26.03 -7.28
N SER A 249 28.88 -25.68 -6.00
CA SER A 249 30.15 -25.26 -5.36
C SER A 249 30.86 -26.38 -4.59
N MET A 250 30.32 -27.57 -4.58
CA MET A 250 30.96 -28.82 -4.05
C MET A 250 31.45 -29.69 -5.19
#